data_9e4c3fb869a3ea061caecf8071a82211
#
_entry.id   9e4c3fb869a3ea061caecf8071a82211
#
_cell.length_a   1.000
_cell.length_b   1.000
_cell.length_c   1.000
_cell.angle_alpha   90.00
_cell.angle_beta   90.00
_cell.angle_gamma   90.00
#
_symmetry.space_group_name_H-M   'P 1'
#
loop_
_entity.id
_entity.type
_entity.pdbx_description
1 polymer ?
#
loop_
_entity_poly.entity_id
_entity_poly.type
_entity_poly.pdbx_seq_one_letter_code
_entity_poly.pdbx_strand_id
1 'polypeptide(L)'
;ADALAVLRGRPMPGLSEVQEATLAVLCEGSDLALDLVTREAIVGELLGEVPDDVPRTPFDADLTATARRLRLKQEAAEKELDLDLRKESGLARSCFLRRLRILGIDWGTPAGSSGTGPFKETGRLLWEPELSIAVVDASRWGNTVEAAAAARLLDDVGDLAGVTRGVNGALAADLPAAMPELLRLLDVRAAAETDVARLLEALPDLVQAYRYGDVRGTDTGRLGDVVAAILGRACAGFPVALGGLAPEAAGRYRRLIDKANAAVGLLGEQAQQLWRNTLLAAADRHDLPGLLAGRLIRLLFDSGALGVDEVQQRLSLALSGGHAPGEQAAWAEGVLSGSSLLLLHSPALLKVFDTWVMGLSDESFTDVLPVVRRAFGGWERPERRALAEKVANLDGACPVAEEELDLTEFAAVLATVDEILESARCTTNATGAGACCWGPPRRAPKKPCPGRMPPWMPPWPPSTTTRAATDRNDMPGSVPRHRGWRGGSATSAPISRRGWCR
;
A
#
# COMPACT_ATOMS: atom_id res chain seq x y z
N ALA A 1 21.31 -29.63 42.81
CA ALA A 1 21.33 -30.40 41.56
C ALA A 1 21.70 -31.86 41.81
N ASP A 2 22.82 -32.17 42.47
CA ASP A 2 23.27 -33.53 42.71
C ASP A 2 22.26 -34.39 43.47
N ALA A 3 21.67 -33.85 44.55
CA ALA A 3 20.63 -34.56 45.29
C ALA A 3 19.39 -34.91 44.40
N LEU A 4 19.02 -34.02 43.50
CA LEU A 4 17.91 -34.26 42.54
C LEU A 4 18.29 -35.36 41.51
N ALA A 5 19.53 -35.35 41.05
CA ALA A 5 20.04 -36.39 40.16
C ALA A 5 20.03 -37.80 40.80
N VAL A 6 20.49 -37.88 42.02
CA VAL A 6 20.47 -39.13 42.84
C VAL A 6 19.04 -39.63 43.05
N LEU A 7 18.11 -38.72 43.44
CA LEU A 7 16.70 -39.08 43.60
C LEU A 7 16.05 -39.55 42.32
N ARG A 8 16.51 -39.12 41.16
CA ARG A 8 16.05 -39.51 39.84
C ARG A 8 16.82 -40.69 39.22
N GLY A 9 17.76 -41.28 40.02
CA GLY A 9 18.59 -42.42 39.57
C GLY A 9 19.57 -42.05 38.47
N ARG A 10 19.95 -40.78 38.32
CA ARG A 10 20.94 -40.31 37.35
C ARG A 10 22.33 -40.28 37.95
N PRO A 11 23.38 -40.67 37.20
CA PRO A 11 24.75 -40.67 37.70
C PRO A 11 25.35 -39.28 37.87
N MET A 12 24.81 -38.26 37.16
CA MET A 12 25.20 -36.86 37.21
C MET A 12 24.00 -35.94 36.97
N PRO A 13 24.01 -34.71 37.57
CA PRO A 13 22.95 -33.73 37.29
C PRO A 13 23.02 -33.26 35.85
N GLY A 14 21.86 -33.27 35.17
CA GLY A 14 21.67 -32.63 33.90
C GLY A 14 21.17 -31.20 34.02
N LEU A 15 20.91 -30.56 32.86
CA LEU A 15 20.43 -29.18 32.82
C LEU A 15 19.12 -28.98 33.61
N SER A 16 18.22 -29.94 33.57
CA SER A 16 16.95 -29.90 34.30
C SER A 16 17.15 -29.88 35.82
N GLU A 17 18.07 -30.70 36.36
CA GLU A 17 18.34 -30.73 37.78
C GLU A 17 19.08 -29.46 38.25
N VAL A 18 19.91 -28.85 37.39
CA VAL A 18 20.56 -27.58 37.67
C VAL A 18 19.56 -26.44 37.68
N GLN A 19 18.67 -26.38 36.67
CA GLN A 19 17.66 -25.33 36.61
C GLN A 19 16.67 -25.40 37.78
N GLU A 20 16.17 -26.58 38.14
CA GLU A 20 15.29 -26.74 39.31
C GLU A 20 15.97 -26.38 40.61
N ALA A 21 17.25 -26.77 40.79
CA ALA A 21 18.02 -26.37 41.98
C ALA A 21 18.24 -24.86 42.01
N THR A 22 18.52 -24.25 40.87
CA THR A 22 18.69 -22.79 40.74
C THR A 22 17.39 -22.07 41.06
N LEU A 23 16.26 -22.54 40.53
CA LEU A 23 14.93 -21.98 40.82
C LEU A 23 14.64 -22.01 42.33
N ALA A 24 14.90 -23.16 42.96
CA ALA A 24 14.57 -23.34 44.38
C ALA A 24 15.53 -22.60 45.34
N VAL A 25 16.84 -22.55 45.02
CA VAL A 25 17.87 -22.06 45.96
C VAL A 25 18.30 -20.61 45.71
N LEU A 26 18.44 -20.25 44.43
CA LEU A 26 18.93 -18.91 44.05
C LEU A 26 17.81 -17.96 43.66
N CYS A 27 16.76 -18.46 43.03
CA CYS A 27 15.67 -17.65 42.50
C CYS A 27 14.43 -17.65 43.44
N GLU A 28 14.50 -18.31 44.59
CA GLU A 28 13.42 -18.38 45.60
C GLU A 28 12.04 -18.77 44.98
N GLY A 29 12.03 -19.60 43.95
CA GLY A 29 10.85 -19.99 43.21
C GLY A 29 10.35 -18.98 42.17
N SER A 30 11.11 -17.93 41.85
CA SER A 30 10.76 -16.94 40.82
C SER A 30 11.20 -17.41 39.42
N ASP A 31 10.26 -17.75 38.59
CA ASP A 31 10.51 -18.12 37.18
C ASP A 31 11.19 -16.98 36.40
N LEU A 32 10.83 -15.72 36.70
CA LEU A 32 11.37 -14.55 36.03
C LEU A 32 12.89 -14.39 36.31
N ALA A 33 13.30 -14.69 37.53
CA ALA A 33 14.72 -14.68 37.91
C ALA A 33 15.48 -15.86 37.26
N LEU A 34 14.84 -17.01 37.13
CA LEU A 34 15.41 -18.16 36.44
C LEU A 34 15.55 -17.89 34.92
N ASP A 35 14.58 -17.25 34.30
CA ASP A 35 14.67 -16.84 32.88
C ASP A 35 15.84 -15.90 32.63
N LEU A 36 16.07 -14.95 33.53
CA LEU A 36 17.23 -14.06 33.45
C LEU A 36 18.53 -14.84 33.53
N VAL A 37 18.65 -15.73 34.55
CA VAL A 37 19.85 -16.58 34.74
C VAL A 37 20.05 -17.50 33.54
N THR A 38 18.97 -18.06 33.00
CA THR A 38 19.04 -18.92 31.82
C THR A 38 19.54 -18.16 30.60
N ARG A 39 19.03 -16.96 30.37
CA ARG A 39 19.44 -16.12 29.24
C ARG A 39 20.89 -15.64 29.37
N GLU A 40 21.27 -15.12 30.52
CA GLU A 40 22.58 -14.48 30.72
C GLU A 40 23.71 -15.49 30.96
N ALA A 41 23.45 -16.55 31.76
CA ALA A 41 24.49 -17.46 32.21
C ALA A 41 24.51 -18.82 31.47
N ILE A 42 23.36 -19.33 31.02
CA ILE A 42 23.29 -20.63 30.35
C ILE A 42 23.38 -20.50 28.85
N VAL A 43 22.54 -19.63 28.28
CA VAL A 43 22.56 -19.40 26.82
C VAL A 43 23.69 -18.43 26.45
N GLY A 44 23.76 -17.29 27.15
CA GLY A 44 24.78 -16.27 26.91
C GLY A 44 24.69 -15.63 25.55
N GLU A 45 25.49 -14.61 25.32
CA GLU A 45 25.60 -13.94 24.00
C GLU A 45 26.86 -14.35 23.24
N LEU A 46 27.63 -15.32 23.77
CA LEU A 46 28.84 -15.79 23.12
C LEU A 46 28.49 -16.72 21.96
N LEU A 47 28.69 -16.21 20.78
CA LEU A 47 28.65 -17.00 19.56
C LEU A 47 29.86 -17.87 19.46
N GLY A 48 29.65 -19.18 19.23
CA GLY A 48 30.75 -20.07 18.91
C GLY A 48 31.40 -19.64 17.59
N GLU A 49 32.74 -19.62 17.57
CA GLU A 49 33.47 -19.45 16.32
C GLU A 49 33.61 -20.80 15.63
N VAL A 50 33.27 -20.85 14.35
CA VAL A 50 33.54 -22.01 13.51
C VAL A 50 34.97 -21.87 12.99
N PRO A 51 35.86 -22.82 13.27
CA PRO A 51 37.22 -22.78 12.75
C PRO A 51 37.25 -22.67 11.21
N ASP A 52 38.23 -21.93 10.67
CA ASP A 52 38.36 -21.68 9.22
C ASP A 52 38.61 -22.96 8.41
N ASP A 53 39.03 -24.06 9.06
CA ASP A 53 39.31 -25.35 8.45
C ASP A 53 38.08 -26.27 8.32
N VAL A 54 36.92 -25.87 8.89
CA VAL A 54 35.68 -26.62 8.70
C VAL A 54 35.20 -26.46 7.25
N PRO A 55 34.94 -27.55 6.52
CA PRO A 55 34.47 -27.49 5.15
C PRO A 55 33.13 -26.75 5.08
N ARG A 56 33.13 -25.60 4.43
CA ARG A 56 31.91 -24.84 4.15
C ARG A 56 31.10 -25.54 3.09
N THR A 57 29.78 -25.46 3.18
CA THR A 57 28.92 -25.94 2.09
C THR A 57 29.17 -25.12 0.83
N PRO A 58 29.04 -25.70 -0.38
CA PRO A 58 29.17 -24.94 -1.62
C PRO A 58 28.26 -23.70 -1.66
N PHE A 59 27.08 -23.80 -1.05
CA PHE A 59 26.13 -22.69 -0.91
C PHE A 59 26.71 -21.55 -0.04
N ASP A 60 27.27 -21.84 1.12
CA ASP A 60 27.86 -20.83 2.01
C ASP A 60 29.09 -20.17 1.36
N ALA A 61 29.90 -20.96 0.63
CA ALA A 61 31.02 -20.43 -0.12
C ALA A 61 30.57 -19.44 -1.21
N ASP A 62 29.51 -19.76 -1.97
CA ASP A 62 28.91 -18.88 -2.98
C ASP A 62 28.30 -17.62 -2.37
N LEU A 63 27.56 -17.76 -1.26
CA LEU A 63 26.98 -16.66 -0.50
C LEU A 63 28.09 -15.69 -0.07
N THR A 64 29.14 -16.19 0.59
CA THR A 64 30.24 -15.39 1.09
C THR A 64 31.02 -14.70 -0.06
N ALA A 65 31.31 -15.41 -1.15
CA ALA A 65 31.98 -14.86 -2.32
C ALA A 65 31.15 -13.74 -2.98
N THR A 66 29.84 -13.97 -3.13
CA THR A 66 28.93 -12.99 -3.73
C THR A 66 28.75 -11.76 -2.84
N ALA A 67 28.58 -11.94 -1.51
CA ALA A 67 28.51 -10.85 -0.56
C ALA A 67 29.78 -9.97 -0.60
N ARG A 68 30.95 -10.59 -0.65
CA ARG A 68 32.24 -9.89 -0.77
C ARG A 68 32.34 -9.10 -2.08
N ARG A 69 31.95 -9.70 -3.21
CA ARG A 69 31.92 -9.04 -4.54
C ARG A 69 30.99 -7.82 -4.51
N LEU A 70 29.85 -7.92 -3.87
CA LEU A 70 28.84 -6.86 -3.72
C LEU A 70 29.20 -5.86 -2.60
N ARG A 71 30.30 -6.05 -1.88
CA ARG A 71 30.75 -5.23 -0.74
C ARG A 71 29.68 -5.15 0.38
N LEU A 72 29.00 -6.25 0.60
CA LEU A 72 28.09 -6.45 1.73
C LEU A 72 28.88 -7.17 2.82
N LYS A 73 28.86 -6.64 4.04
CA LYS A 73 29.54 -7.21 5.18
C LYS A 73 28.53 -7.79 6.16
N GLN A 74 28.82 -8.98 6.65
CA GLN A 74 28.05 -9.65 7.70
C GLN A 74 28.47 -9.04 9.04
N GLU A 75 27.78 -8.01 9.49
CA GLU A 75 28.06 -7.27 10.73
C GLU A 75 26.82 -7.34 11.63
N ALA A 76 27.02 -7.55 12.93
CA ALA A 76 25.94 -7.53 13.93
C ALA A 76 25.41 -6.10 14.19
N ALA A 77 26.11 -5.08 13.71
CA ALA A 77 25.64 -3.71 13.78
C ALA A 77 24.65 -3.42 12.65
N GLU A 78 23.50 -2.87 12.99
CA GLU A 78 22.50 -2.44 12.01
C GLU A 78 23.07 -1.35 11.09
N LYS A 79 22.91 -1.53 9.80
CA LYS A 79 23.38 -0.60 8.79
C LYS A 79 22.28 -0.25 7.79
N GLU A 80 22.04 1.04 7.61
CA GLU A 80 21.16 1.49 6.53
C GLU A 80 21.80 1.28 5.17
N LEU A 81 20.98 0.84 4.21
CA LEU A 81 21.37 0.58 2.83
C LEU A 81 20.43 1.33 1.88
N ASP A 82 21.00 2.30 1.15
CA ASP A 82 20.31 3.00 0.07
C ASP A 82 20.76 2.44 -1.29
N LEU A 83 19.81 1.91 -2.04
CA LEU A 83 20.05 1.33 -3.36
C LEU A 83 19.39 2.18 -4.45
N ASP A 84 20.18 2.61 -5.41
CA ASP A 84 19.68 3.17 -6.67
C ASP A 84 19.66 2.06 -7.73
N LEU A 85 18.45 1.59 -8.07
CA LEU A 85 18.23 0.47 -8.98
C LEU A 85 18.62 0.77 -10.44
N ARG A 86 18.87 2.03 -10.79
CA ARG A 86 19.40 2.42 -12.11
C ARG A 86 20.88 2.10 -12.26
N LYS A 87 21.58 1.91 -11.13
CA LYS A 87 22.98 1.52 -11.10
C LYS A 87 23.09 0.01 -11.03
N GLU A 88 23.90 -0.59 -11.89
CA GLU A 88 24.13 -2.02 -11.93
C GLU A 88 24.50 -2.59 -10.55
N SER A 89 25.37 -1.90 -9.80
CA SER A 89 25.75 -2.32 -8.44
C SER A 89 24.60 -2.25 -7.43
N GLY A 90 23.68 -1.28 -7.57
CA GLY A 90 22.49 -1.17 -6.72
C GLY A 90 21.50 -2.28 -7.02
N LEU A 91 21.25 -2.53 -8.31
CA LEU A 91 20.38 -3.60 -8.78
C LEU A 91 20.90 -4.99 -8.34
N ALA A 92 22.20 -5.26 -8.54
CA ALA A 92 22.80 -6.53 -8.16
C ALA A 92 22.70 -6.81 -6.65
N ARG A 93 22.87 -5.77 -5.79
CA ARG A 93 22.66 -5.89 -4.35
C ARG A 93 21.20 -6.18 -4.01
N SER A 94 20.25 -5.46 -4.62
CA SER A 94 18.82 -5.69 -4.44
C SER A 94 18.44 -7.13 -4.82
N CYS A 95 18.83 -7.60 -6.00
CA CYS A 95 18.56 -8.96 -6.45
C CYS A 95 19.15 -10.01 -5.49
N PHE A 96 20.39 -9.83 -5.05
CA PHE A 96 21.02 -10.74 -4.10
C PHE A 96 20.28 -10.82 -2.77
N LEU A 97 19.93 -9.69 -2.16
CA LEU A 97 19.19 -9.66 -0.90
C LEU A 97 17.78 -10.25 -1.04
N ARG A 98 17.14 -10.08 -2.20
CA ARG A 98 15.85 -10.72 -2.52
C ARG A 98 15.97 -12.24 -2.67
N ARG A 99 17.05 -12.74 -3.30
CA ARG A 99 17.35 -14.17 -3.37
C ARG A 99 17.50 -14.77 -1.97
N LEU A 100 18.22 -14.09 -1.09
CA LEU A 100 18.38 -14.54 0.30
C LEU A 100 17.05 -14.57 1.05
N ARG A 101 16.20 -13.56 0.86
CA ARG A 101 14.87 -13.55 1.48
C ARG A 101 13.97 -14.67 1.01
N ILE A 102 13.99 -15.03 -0.28
CA ILE A 102 13.27 -16.19 -0.81
C ILE A 102 13.69 -17.47 -0.08
N LEU A 103 14.94 -17.56 0.33
CA LEU A 103 15.51 -18.69 1.08
C LEU A 103 15.28 -18.61 2.59
N GLY A 104 14.61 -17.56 3.08
CA GLY A 104 14.40 -17.35 4.52
C GLY A 104 15.60 -16.75 5.25
N ILE A 105 16.58 -16.19 4.52
CA ILE A 105 17.74 -15.52 5.07
C ILE A 105 17.48 -14.00 5.04
N ASP A 106 16.90 -13.45 6.10
CA ASP A 106 16.44 -12.06 6.19
C ASP A 106 17.57 -11.08 6.56
N TRP A 107 18.72 -11.20 5.91
CA TRP A 107 19.86 -10.31 6.11
C TRP A 107 19.55 -8.84 5.76
N GLY A 108 18.71 -8.61 4.74
CA GLY A 108 18.29 -7.28 4.32
C GLY A 108 16.79 -7.11 4.40
N THR A 109 16.29 -6.31 5.35
CA THR A 109 14.87 -5.96 5.45
C THR A 109 14.58 -4.63 4.76
N PRO A 110 13.52 -4.51 3.93
CA PRO A 110 13.16 -3.22 3.35
C PRO A 110 12.71 -2.30 4.48
N ALA A 111 13.33 -1.14 4.58
CA ALA A 111 12.79 -0.04 5.36
C ALA A 111 11.71 0.63 4.48
N GLY A 112 10.55 0.96 5.06
CA GLY A 112 9.49 1.64 4.33
C GLY A 112 10.05 2.88 3.64
N SER A 113 9.85 3.02 2.32
CA SER A 113 10.38 4.13 1.55
C SER A 113 9.78 5.45 2.05
N SER A 114 10.55 6.22 2.75
CA SER A 114 10.25 7.62 3.05
C SER A 114 10.49 8.47 1.80
N GLY A 115 9.68 8.28 0.78
CA GLY A 115 9.62 9.16 -0.40
C GLY A 115 10.86 9.19 -1.29
N THR A 116 10.66 9.35 -2.53
CA THR A 116 11.53 9.74 -3.63
C THR A 116 11.78 8.67 -4.69
N GLY A 117 10.69 8.17 -5.28
CA GLY A 117 10.72 7.62 -6.64
C GLY A 117 10.89 6.10 -6.71
N PRO A 118 10.37 5.48 -7.79
CA PRO A 118 10.28 4.03 -7.96
C PRO A 118 11.64 3.32 -8.14
N PHE A 119 12.74 4.06 -8.21
CA PHE A 119 14.09 3.53 -8.47
C PHE A 119 15.00 3.52 -7.24
N LYS A 120 14.50 3.94 -6.06
CA LYS A 120 15.28 3.91 -4.81
C LYS A 120 14.67 2.90 -3.86
N GLU A 121 15.47 1.98 -3.38
CA GLU A 121 15.14 1.06 -2.30
C GLU A 121 15.99 1.40 -1.09
N THR A 122 15.34 1.62 0.04
CA THR A 122 16.00 1.72 1.34
C THR A 122 15.80 0.43 2.11
N GLY A 123 16.84 -0.07 2.74
CA GLY A 123 16.80 -1.27 3.54
C GLY A 123 17.72 -1.17 4.74
N ARG A 124 17.55 -2.10 5.66
CA ARG A 124 18.43 -2.28 6.80
C ARG A 124 19.13 -3.63 6.70
N LEU A 125 20.42 -3.63 6.84
CA LEU A 125 21.24 -4.84 6.92
C LEU A 125 21.55 -5.12 8.38
N LEU A 126 21.26 -6.33 8.82
CA LEU A 126 21.60 -6.83 10.14
C LEU A 126 21.93 -8.32 9.99
N TRP A 127 23.15 -8.71 10.39
CA TRP A 127 23.52 -10.12 10.41
C TRP A 127 23.35 -10.67 11.82
N GLU A 128 22.33 -11.46 12.02
CA GLU A 128 22.06 -12.16 13.26
C GLU A 128 22.62 -13.59 13.21
N PRO A 129 23.03 -14.17 14.36
CA PRO A 129 23.56 -15.54 14.41
C PRO A 129 22.62 -16.59 13.83
N GLU A 130 21.33 -16.40 14.00
CA GLU A 130 20.26 -17.26 13.51
C GLU A 130 20.29 -17.39 11.99
N LEU A 131 20.77 -16.36 11.29
CA LEU A 131 20.93 -16.42 9.84
C LEU A 131 21.92 -17.48 9.37
N SER A 132 22.90 -17.84 10.23
CA SER A 132 23.83 -18.93 9.93
C SER A 132 23.13 -20.29 9.89
N ILE A 133 22.10 -20.48 10.71
CA ILE A 133 21.25 -21.68 10.69
C ILE A 133 20.42 -21.69 9.40
N ALA A 134 19.82 -20.52 9.05
CA ALA A 134 19.06 -20.36 7.82
C ALA A 134 19.91 -20.64 6.56
N VAL A 135 21.22 -20.29 6.58
CA VAL A 135 22.18 -20.60 5.49
C VAL A 135 22.35 -22.11 5.34
N VAL A 136 22.47 -22.85 6.45
CA VAL A 136 22.58 -24.32 6.42
C VAL A 136 21.29 -24.92 5.85
N ASP A 137 20.13 -24.48 6.32
CA ASP A 137 18.82 -24.95 5.81
C ASP A 137 18.62 -24.63 4.33
N ALA A 138 19.05 -23.47 3.88
CA ALA A 138 18.96 -23.06 2.49
C ALA A 138 19.83 -23.91 1.56
N SER A 139 20.93 -24.46 2.05
CA SER A 139 21.85 -25.30 1.26
C SER A 139 21.20 -26.55 0.66
N ARG A 140 20.08 -27.02 1.20
CA ARG A 140 19.30 -28.14 0.66
C ARG A 140 18.66 -27.86 -0.70
N TRP A 141 18.47 -26.60 -1.04
CA TRP A 141 17.83 -26.17 -2.28
C TRP A 141 18.80 -26.05 -3.45
N GLY A 142 20.09 -25.92 -3.20
CA GLY A 142 21.09 -25.80 -4.26
C GLY A 142 22.47 -25.38 -3.75
N ASN A 143 23.43 -25.44 -4.65
CA ASN A 143 24.83 -25.15 -4.36
C ASN A 143 25.19 -23.67 -4.52
N THR A 144 24.34 -22.86 -5.16
CA THR A 144 24.49 -21.43 -5.32
C THR A 144 23.24 -20.70 -4.84
N VAL A 145 23.38 -19.46 -4.40
CA VAL A 145 22.27 -18.62 -3.93
C VAL A 145 21.19 -18.46 -5.02
N GLU A 146 21.61 -18.34 -6.28
CA GLU A 146 20.69 -18.20 -7.42
C GLU A 146 19.90 -19.50 -7.67
N ALA A 147 20.59 -20.63 -7.78
CA ALA A 147 19.94 -21.92 -8.04
C ALA A 147 19.04 -22.34 -6.88
N ALA A 148 19.48 -22.13 -5.65
CA ALA A 148 18.69 -22.43 -4.46
C ALA A 148 17.43 -21.58 -4.38
N ALA A 149 17.52 -20.27 -4.64
CA ALA A 149 16.36 -19.37 -4.64
C ALA A 149 15.37 -19.75 -5.76
N ALA A 150 15.84 -20.11 -6.94
CA ALA A 150 14.99 -20.60 -8.03
C ALA A 150 14.27 -21.88 -7.66
N ALA A 151 14.97 -22.87 -7.08
CA ALA A 151 14.38 -24.13 -6.63
C ALA A 151 13.34 -23.91 -5.52
N ARG A 152 13.62 -23.05 -4.55
CA ARG A 152 12.71 -22.71 -3.45
C ARG A 152 11.41 -22.06 -3.95
N LEU A 153 11.52 -21.15 -4.94
CA LEU A 153 10.32 -20.55 -5.54
C LEU A 153 9.42 -21.57 -6.24
N LEU A 154 10.00 -22.57 -6.88
CA LEU A 154 9.25 -23.62 -7.57
C LEU A 154 8.59 -24.61 -6.61
N ASP A 155 9.10 -24.75 -5.40
CA ASP A 155 8.52 -25.62 -4.37
C ASP A 155 7.31 -24.97 -3.67
N ASP A 156 7.29 -23.64 -3.53
CA ASP A 156 6.24 -22.89 -2.83
C ASP A 156 5.00 -22.57 -3.70
N VAL A 157 4.85 -23.21 -4.85
CA VAL A 157 3.77 -22.95 -5.81
C VAL A 157 2.58 -23.90 -5.61
N GLY A 158 1.73 -23.61 -4.63
CA GLY A 158 0.51 -24.40 -4.38
C GLY A 158 -0.69 -24.01 -5.26
N ASP A 159 -1.09 -22.76 -5.23
CA ASP A 159 -2.26 -22.20 -5.90
C ASP A 159 -1.90 -21.05 -6.86
N LEU A 160 -2.92 -20.44 -7.48
CA LEU A 160 -2.71 -19.29 -8.40
C LEU A 160 -1.97 -18.13 -7.71
N ALA A 161 -2.31 -17.84 -6.47
CA ALA A 161 -1.66 -16.76 -5.72
C ALA A 161 -0.19 -17.09 -5.40
N GLY A 162 0.11 -18.35 -5.06
CA GLY A 162 1.48 -18.84 -4.85
C GLY A 162 2.34 -18.70 -6.11
N VAL A 163 1.83 -19.16 -7.26
CA VAL A 163 2.53 -19.02 -8.55
C VAL A 163 2.73 -17.54 -8.92
N THR A 164 1.71 -16.70 -8.69
CA THR A 164 1.82 -15.24 -8.95
C THR A 164 2.93 -14.61 -8.10
N ARG A 165 2.99 -14.94 -6.81
CA ARG A 165 4.09 -14.50 -5.95
C ARG A 165 5.44 -15.03 -6.42
N GLY A 166 5.48 -16.27 -6.89
CA GLY A 166 6.67 -16.89 -7.49
C GLY A 166 7.20 -16.12 -8.69
N VAL A 167 6.32 -15.77 -9.64
CA VAL A 167 6.67 -14.96 -10.84
C VAL A 167 7.22 -13.59 -10.42
N ASN A 168 6.54 -12.90 -9.52
CA ASN A 168 7.00 -11.59 -9.01
C ASN A 168 8.34 -11.73 -8.29
N GLY A 169 8.51 -12.76 -7.46
CA GLY A 169 9.76 -13.05 -6.77
C GLY A 169 10.91 -13.32 -7.73
N ALA A 170 10.67 -14.13 -8.77
CA ALA A 170 11.66 -14.47 -9.79
C ALA A 170 12.10 -13.24 -10.59
N LEU A 171 11.17 -12.37 -11.00
CA LEU A 171 11.47 -11.12 -11.69
C LEU A 171 12.24 -10.14 -10.79
N ALA A 172 11.79 -9.97 -9.54
CA ALA A 172 12.41 -9.06 -8.60
C ALA A 172 13.82 -9.49 -8.18
N ALA A 173 14.07 -10.81 -8.09
CA ALA A 173 15.35 -11.41 -7.71
C ALA A 173 16.25 -11.74 -8.92
N ASP A 174 15.79 -11.46 -10.15
CA ASP A 174 16.49 -11.80 -11.40
C ASP A 174 16.87 -13.29 -11.47
N LEU A 175 15.82 -14.15 -11.51
CA LEU A 175 15.94 -15.61 -11.55
C LEU A 175 15.40 -16.16 -12.88
N PRO A 176 16.08 -15.93 -14.00
CA PRO A 176 15.59 -16.32 -15.33
C PRO A 176 15.39 -17.83 -15.47
N ALA A 177 16.15 -18.64 -14.74
CA ALA A 177 16.04 -20.10 -14.79
C ALA A 177 14.69 -20.64 -14.26
N ALA A 178 14.05 -19.93 -13.30
CA ALA A 178 12.75 -20.31 -12.76
C ALA A 178 11.56 -19.89 -13.64
N MET A 179 11.72 -18.88 -14.47
CA MET A 179 10.63 -18.25 -15.22
C MET A 179 9.86 -19.21 -16.14
N PRO A 180 10.49 -20.06 -16.98
CA PRO A 180 9.75 -20.92 -17.89
C PRO A 180 8.78 -21.87 -17.18
N GLU A 181 9.20 -22.44 -16.06
CA GLU A 181 8.38 -23.35 -15.28
C GLU A 181 7.29 -22.61 -14.49
N LEU A 182 7.61 -21.45 -13.89
CA LEU A 182 6.61 -20.61 -13.23
C LEU A 182 5.53 -20.15 -14.20
N LEU A 183 5.87 -19.74 -15.42
CA LEU A 183 4.88 -19.37 -16.44
C LEU A 183 4.03 -20.55 -16.88
N ARG A 184 4.62 -21.74 -17.01
CA ARG A 184 3.86 -22.96 -17.30
C ARG A 184 2.86 -23.30 -16.18
N LEU A 185 3.29 -23.20 -14.92
CA LEU A 185 2.44 -23.44 -13.76
C LEU A 185 1.35 -22.36 -13.65
N LEU A 186 1.67 -21.11 -13.94
CA LEU A 186 0.72 -20.01 -13.95
C LEU A 186 -0.40 -20.26 -14.97
N ASP A 187 -0.05 -20.69 -16.18
CA ASP A 187 -0.99 -21.03 -17.23
C ASP A 187 -1.95 -22.16 -16.78
N VAL A 188 -1.39 -23.24 -16.22
CA VAL A 188 -2.17 -24.38 -15.72
C VAL A 188 -3.11 -23.97 -14.58
N ARG A 189 -2.61 -23.21 -13.60
CA ARG A 189 -3.40 -22.76 -12.45
C ARG A 189 -4.46 -21.74 -12.84
N ALA A 190 -4.11 -20.79 -13.70
CA ALA A 190 -5.08 -19.84 -14.25
C ALA A 190 -6.17 -20.54 -15.07
N ALA A 191 -5.81 -21.60 -15.82
CA ALA A 191 -6.77 -22.41 -16.56
C ALA A 191 -7.76 -23.18 -15.67
N ALA A 192 -7.32 -23.64 -14.52
CA ALA A 192 -8.13 -24.40 -13.57
C ALA A 192 -8.94 -23.50 -12.60
N GLU A 193 -8.57 -22.24 -12.46
CA GLU A 193 -9.24 -21.34 -11.51
C GLU A 193 -10.59 -20.87 -12.04
N THR A 194 -11.62 -21.08 -11.24
CA THR A 194 -13.00 -20.69 -11.53
C THR A 194 -13.52 -19.57 -10.62
N ASP A 195 -12.82 -19.28 -9.51
CA ASP A 195 -13.18 -18.21 -8.60
C ASP A 195 -12.73 -16.85 -9.15
N VAL A 196 -13.70 -16.05 -9.55
CA VAL A 196 -13.47 -14.69 -10.07
C VAL A 196 -12.72 -13.81 -9.08
N ALA A 197 -12.98 -13.95 -7.77
CA ALA A 197 -12.28 -13.17 -6.76
C ALA A 197 -10.78 -13.44 -6.76
N ARG A 198 -10.38 -14.71 -6.91
CA ARG A 198 -8.96 -15.11 -6.98
C ARG A 198 -8.29 -14.64 -8.27
N LEU A 199 -9.01 -14.68 -9.40
CA LEU A 199 -8.53 -14.14 -10.66
C LEU A 199 -8.29 -12.63 -10.57
N LEU A 200 -9.23 -11.88 -9.98
CA LEU A 200 -9.09 -10.44 -9.75
C LEU A 200 -7.99 -10.10 -8.74
N GLU A 201 -7.76 -10.96 -7.75
CA GLU A 201 -6.71 -10.77 -6.75
C GLU A 201 -5.31 -10.94 -7.33
N ALA A 202 -5.13 -11.88 -8.26
CA ALA A 202 -3.86 -12.14 -8.94
C ALA A 202 -3.51 -11.08 -10.00
N LEU A 203 -4.52 -10.45 -10.62
CA LEU A 203 -4.35 -9.58 -11.78
C LEU A 203 -3.43 -8.38 -11.55
N PRO A 204 -3.52 -7.61 -10.44
CA PRO A 204 -2.67 -6.44 -10.20
C PRO A 204 -1.18 -6.80 -10.15
N ASP A 205 -0.85 -7.87 -9.45
CA ASP A 205 0.53 -8.32 -9.27
C ASP A 205 1.13 -8.82 -10.58
N LEU A 206 0.34 -9.53 -11.40
CA LEU A 206 0.76 -10.01 -12.72
C LEU A 206 0.94 -8.87 -13.73
N VAL A 207 0.05 -7.87 -13.72
CA VAL A 207 0.20 -6.69 -14.56
C VAL A 207 1.45 -5.90 -14.18
N GLN A 208 1.72 -5.78 -12.89
CA GLN A 208 2.94 -5.13 -12.41
C GLN A 208 4.18 -5.93 -12.82
N ALA A 209 4.17 -7.26 -12.70
CA ALA A 209 5.22 -8.15 -13.17
C ALA A 209 5.46 -8.00 -14.68
N TYR A 210 4.40 -7.96 -15.48
CA TYR A 210 4.46 -7.75 -16.92
C TYR A 210 5.17 -6.44 -17.29
N ARG A 211 4.81 -5.35 -16.64
CA ARG A 211 5.44 -4.04 -16.85
C ARG A 211 6.89 -3.97 -16.37
N TYR A 212 7.19 -4.62 -15.24
CA TYR A 212 8.56 -4.67 -14.72
C TYR A 212 9.48 -5.52 -15.60
N GLY A 213 8.98 -6.61 -16.16
CA GLY A 213 9.72 -7.48 -17.06
C GLY A 213 10.14 -6.77 -18.34
N ASP A 214 9.26 -5.92 -18.89
CA ASP A 214 9.54 -5.09 -20.07
C ASP A 214 10.72 -4.12 -19.83
N VAL A 215 10.77 -3.49 -18.66
CA VAL A 215 11.86 -2.57 -18.27
C VAL A 215 13.20 -3.30 -18.09
N ARG A 216 13.20 -4.58 -17.74
CA ARG A 216 14.41 -5.38 -17.50
C ARG A 216 14.84 -6.22 -18.71
N GLY A 217 14.13 -6.13 -19.85
CA GLY A 217 14.49 -6.85 -21.08
C GLY A 217 14.28 -8.37 -21.02
N THR A 218 13.46 -8.84 -20.06
CA THR A 218 13.01 -10.24 -20.00
C THR A 218 11.95 -10.49 -21.07
N ASP A 219 11.89 -11.70 -21.63
CA ASP A 219 10.83 -12.09 -22.58
C ASP A 219 9.47 -12.13 -21.85
N THR A 220 8.76 -11.01 -21.94
CA THR A 220 7.47 -10.80 -21.30
C THR A 220 6.29 -11.22 -22.17
N GLY A 221 6.52 -11.63 -23.42
CA GLY A 221 5.45 -11.99 -24.36
C GLY A 221 4.50 -13.03 -23.77
N ARG A 222 5.05 -14.15 -23.25
CA ARG A 222 4.25 -15.22 -22.61
C ARG A 222 3.50 -14.74 -21.36
N LEU A 223 4.09 -13.86 -20.56
CA LEU A 223 3.41 -13.30 -19.39
C LEU A 223 2.24 -12.40 -19.81
N GLY A 224 2.40 -11.63 -20.89
CA GLY A 224 1.33 -10.84 -21.48
C GLY A 224 0.13 -11.70 -21.92
N ASP A 225 0.40 -12.83 -22.57
CA ASP A 225 -0.65 -13.78 -22.99
C ASP A 225 -1.41 -14.36 -21.78
N VAL A 226 -0.71 -14.72 -20.71
CA VAL A 226 -1.32 -15.21 -19.47
C VAL A 226 -2.16 -14.14 -18.78
N VAL A 227 -1.65 -12.90 -18.70
CA VAL A 227 -2.41 -11.76 -18.15
C VAL A 227 -3.69 -11.53 -18.93
N ALA A 228 -3.63 -11.57 -20.28
CA ALA A 228 -4.82 -11.43 -21.14
C ALA A 228 -5.82 -12.58 -20.94
N ALA A 229 -5.34 -13.82 -20.79
CA ALA A 229 -6.18 -14.98 -20.52
C ALA A 229 -6.87 -14.90 -19.15
N ILE A 230 -6.17 -14.50 -18.10
CA ILE A 230 -6.73 -14.29 -16.76
C ILE A 230 -7.78 -13.18 -16.77
N LEU A 231 -7.48 -12.05 -17.40
CA LEU A 231 -8.44 -10.96 -17.56
C LEU A 231 -9.69 -11.42 -18.31
N GLY A 232 -9.55 -12.13 -19.44
CA GLY A 232 -10.66 -12.65 -20.20
C GLY A 232 -11.58 -13.57 -19.40
N ARG A 233 -11.00 -14.47 -18.59
CA ARG A 233 -11.76 -15.38 -17.70
C ARG A 233 -12.43 -14.62 -16.56
N ALA A 234 -11.71 -13.69 -15.90
CA ALA A 234 -12.30 -12.85 -14.88
C ALA A 234 -13.50 -12.09 -15.45
N CYS A 235 -13.37 -11.48 -16.63
CA CYS A 235 -14.45 -10.76 -17.31
C CYS A 235 -15.65 -11.66 -17.63
N ALA A 236 -15.43 -12.87 -18.07
CA ALA A 236 -16.51 -13.81 -18.42
C ALA A 236 -17.37 -14.19 -17.19
N GLY A 237 -16.76 -14.41 -16.04
CA GLY A 237 -17.47 -14.77 -14.80
C GLY A 237 -17.95 -13.58 -13.97
N PHE A 238 -17.40 -12.39 -14.20
CA PHE A 238 -17.57 -11.20 -13.36
C PHE A 238 -19.03 -10.81 -13.11
N PRO A 239 -19.90 -10.65 -14.12
CA PRO A 239 -21.27 -10.23 -13.88
C PRO A 239 -22.05 -11.19 -12.99
N VAL A 240 -21.79 -12.51 -13.12
CA VAL A 240 -22.50 -13.53 -12.34
C VAL A 240 -21.96 -13.57 -10.89
N ALA A 241 -20.66 -13.40 -10.72
CA ALA A 241 -20.01 -13.45 -9.40
C ALA A 241 -20.43 -12.31 -8.46
N LEU A 242 -20.97 -11.22 -8.98
CA LEU A 242 -21.38 -10.05 -8.19
C LEU A 242 -22.85 -10.11 -7.72
N GLY A 243 -23.67 -11.01 -8.27
CA GLY A 243 -25.11 -11.10 -7.92
C GLY A 243 -25.33 -11.66 -6.53
N GLY A 244 -26.26 -11.06 -5.77
CA GLY A 244 -26.76 -11.60 -4.50
C GLY A 244 -25.73 -11.71 -3.37
N LEU A 245 -24.65 -10.93 -3.42
CA LEU A 245 -23.59 -10.96 -2.41
C LEU A 245 -24.03 -10.32 -1.10
N ALA A 246 -23.63 -10.94 0.04
CA ALA A 246 -23.73 -10.33 1.35
C ALA A 246 -22.87 -9.06 1.46
N PRO A 247 -23.19 -8.10 2.37
CA PRO A 247 -22.49 -6.82 2.49
C PRO A 247 -20.97 -6.93 2.67
N GLU A 248 -20.50 -7.90 3.46
CA GLU A 248 -19.07 -8.12 3.70
C GLU A 248 -18.36 -8.59 2.43
N ALA A 249 -19.00 -9.50 1.68
CA ALA A 249 -18.50 -9.99 0.39
C ALA A 249 -18.50 -8.87 -0.65
N ALA A 250 -19.55 -8.04 -0.70
CA ALA A 250 -19.60 -6.86 -1.56
C ALA A 250 -18.46 -5.88 -1.26
N GLY A 251 -18.16 -5.64 0.02
CA GLY A 251 -17.01 -4.82 0.44
C GLY A 251 -15.65 -5.40 0.01
N ARG A 252 -15.50 -6.74 0.03
CA ARG A 252 -14.31 -7.42 -0.50
C ARG A 252 -14.20 -7.23 -2.02
N TYR A 253 -15.27 -7.52 -2.76
CA TYR A 253 -15.30 -7.36 -4.22
C TYR A 253 -15.05 -5.94 -4.67
N ARG A 254 -15.57 -4.93 -3.96
CA ARG A 254 -15.26 -3.52 -4.25
C ARG A 254 -13.75 -3.26 -4.27
N ARG A 255 -13.03 -3.74 -3.23
CA ARG A 255 -11.57 -3.56 -3.17
C ARG A 255 -10.83 -4.30 -4.29
N LEU A 256 -11.31 -5.50 -4.68
CA LEU A 256 -10.74 -6.25 -5.79
C LEU A 256 -10.97 -5.54 -7.13
N ILE A 257 -12.18 -5.02 -7.34
CA ILE A 257 -12.53 -4.24 -8.52
C ILE A 257 -11.67 -2.99 -8.64
N ASP A 258 -11.49 -2.25 -7.54
CA ASP A 258 -10.66 -1.04 -7.53
C ASP A 258 -9.21 -1.33 -7.92
N LYS A 259 -8.63 -2.39 -7.36
CA LYS A 259 -7.26 -2.83 -7.68
C LYS A 259 -7.15 -3.34 -9.13
N ALA A 260 -8.11 -4.15 -9.58
CA ALA A 260 -8.14 -4.65 -10.94
C ALA A 260 -8.31 -3.51 -11.97
N ASN A 261 -9.20 -2.55 -11.69
CA ASN A 261 -9.39 -1.38 -12.56
C ASN A 261 -8.11 -0.55 -12.70
N ALA A 262 -7.41 -0.30 -11.59
CA ALA A 262 -6.12 0.39 -11.62
C ALA A 262 -5.07 -0.39 -12.43
N ALA A 263 -5.02 -1.71 -12.28
CA ALA A 263 -4.10 -2.57 -13.00
C ALA A 263 -4.42 -2.60 -14.51
N VAL A 264 -5.68 -2.80 -14.88
CA VAL A 264 -6.12 -2.80 -16.27
C VAL A 264 -5.85 -1.46 -16.96
N GLY A 265 -5.95 -0.35 -16.24
CA GLY A 265 -5.56 0.98 -16.73
C GLY A 265 -4.11 1.08 -17.20
N LEU A 266 -3.25 0.15 -16.75
CA LEU A 266 -1.85 0.05 -17.19
C LEU A 266 -1.63 -0.82 -18.43
N LEU A 267 -2.65 -1.54 -18.88
CA LEU A 267 -2.63 -2.41 -20.07
C LEU A 267 -3.01 -1.65 -21.33
N GLY A 268 -2.87 -2.32 -22.50
CA GLY A 268 -3.27 -1.75 -23.79
C GLY A 268 -4.78 -1.55 -23.93
N GLU A 269 -5.17 -0.72 -24.91
CA GLU A 269 -6.56 -0.29 -25.16
C GLU A 269 -7.54 -1.47 -25.28
N GLN A 270 -7.14 -2.57 -25.89
CA GLN A 270 -7.99 -3.75 -26.05
C GLN A 270 -8.42 -4.35 -24.70
N ALA A 271 -7.48 -4.46 -23.75
CA ALA A 271 -7.76 -4.95 -22.39
C ALA A 271 -8.67 -3.98 -21.63
N GLN A 272 -8.42 -2.68 -21.74
CA GLN A 272 -9.25 -1.64 -21.12
C GLN A 272 -10.69 -1.66 -21.71
N GLN A 273 -10.83 -1.83 -23.01
CA GLN A 273 -12.14 -1.92 -23.64
C GLN A 273 -12.91 -3.17 -23.19
N LEU A 274 -12.24 -4.34 -23.13
CA LEU A 274 -12.83 -5.56 -22.59
C LEU A 274 -13.35 -5.35 -21.16
N TRP A 275 -12.53 -4.72 -20.31
CA TRP A 275 -12.88 -4.41 -18.93
C TRP A 275 -14.08 -3.44 -18.85
N ARG A 276 -14.06 -2.33 -19.60
CA ARG A 276 -15.19 -1.37 -19.66
C ARG A 276 -16.50 -2.06 -20.05
N ASN A 277 -16.47 -2.90 -21.10
CA ASN A 277 -17.66 -3.64 -21.54
C ASN A 277 -18.16 -4.60 -20.44
N THR A 278 -17.25 -5.21 -19.70
CA THR A 278 -17.58 -6.10 -18.57
C THR A 278 -18.23 -5.33 -17.41
N LEU A 279 -17.70 -4.16 -17.08
CA LEU A 279 -18.28 -3.29 -16.05
C LEU A 279 -19.68 -2.82 -16.45
N LEU A 280 -19.90 -2.45 -17.73
CA LEU A 280 -21.21 -2.08 -18.27
C LEU A 280 -22.21 -3.23 -18.16
N ALA A 281 -21.83 -4.42 -18.62
CA ALA A 281 -22.71 -5.60 -18.56
C ALA A 281 -23.05 -5.99 -17.09
N ALA A 282 -22.13 -5.78 -16.18
CA ALA A 282 -22.40 -5.98 -14.74
C ALA A 282 -23.32 -4.89 -14.19
N ALA A 283 -23.09 -3.61 -14.52
CA ALA A 283 -23.86 -2.47 -14.01
C ALA A 283 -25.34 -2.47 -14.44
N ASP A 284 -25.68 -3.19 -15.52
CA ASP A 284 -27.05 -3.33 -15.99
C ASP A 284 -27.86 -4.43 -15.27
N ARG A 285 -27.24 -5.15 -14.35
CA ARG A 285 -27.92 -6.18 -13.53
C ARG A 285 -28.69 -5.55 -12.38
N HIS A 286 -29.86 -6.13 -12.09
CA HIS A 286 -30.76 -5.67 -11.02
C HIS A 286 -30.49 -6.34 -9.64
N ASP A 287 -29.69 -7.42 -9.61
CA ASP A 287 -29.40 -8.21 -8.43
C ASP A 287 -28.06 -7.85 -7.75
N LEU A 288 -27.49 -6.70 -8.10
CA LEU A 288 -26.25 -6.21 -7.51
C LEU A 288 -26.49 -5.57 -6.15
N PRO A 289 -25.64 -5.83 -5.14
CA PRO A 289 -25.59 -5.02 -3.94
C PRO A 289 -25.36 -3.53 -4.27
N GLY A 290 -26.09 -2.63 -3.61
CA GLY A 290 -26.02 -1.19 -3.87
C GLY A 290 -24.60 -0.63 -3.90
N LEU A 291 -23.74 -1.07 -2.95
CA LEU A 291 -22.33 -0.67 -2.91
C LEU A 291 -21.56 -0.96 -4.20
N LEU A 292 -21.79 -2.12 -4.79
CA LEU A 292 -21.12 -2.53 -6.04
C LEU A 292 -21.73 -1.79 -7.23
N ALA A 293 -23.06 -1.73 -7.30
CA ALA A 293 -23.75 -1.01 -8.38
C ALA A 293 -23.28 0.45 -8.46
N GLY A 294 -23.27 1.17 -7.33
CA GLY A 294 -22.77 2.53 -7.25
C GLY A 294 -21.28 2.64 -7.66
N ARG A 295 -20.45 1.68 -7.22
CA ARG A 295 -19.02 1.70 -7.57
C ARG A 295 -18.77 1.46 -9.05
N LEU A 296 -19.48 0.55 -9.68
CA LEU A 296 -19.38 0.30 -11.14
C LEU A 296 -19.77 1.54 -11.95
N ILE A 297 -20.87 2.20 -11.58
CA ILE A 297 -21.28 3.45 -12.23
C ILE A 297 -20.20 4.53 -12.10
N ARG A 298 -19.58 4.64 -10.91
CA ARG A 298 -18.48 5.59 -10.73
C ARG A 298 -17.29 5.29 -11.64
N LEU A 299 -16.83 4.05 -11.73
CA LEU A 299 -15.70 3.66 -12.58
C LEU A 299 -16.00 3.87 -14.08
N LEU A 300 -17.21 3.60 -14.48
CA LEU A 300 -17.67 3.82 -15.85
C LEU A 300 -17.75 5.31 -16.21
N PHE A 301 -18.17 6.14 -15.26
CA PHE A 301 -18.15 7.59 -15.41
C PHE A 301 -16.72 8.13 -15.51
N ASP A 302 -15.84 7.72 -14.58
CA ASP A 302 -14.43 8.13 -14.56
C ASP A 302 -13.68 7.72 -15.84
N SER A 303 -14.09 6.61 -16.48
CA SER A 303 -13.54 6.16 -17.77
C SER A 303 -14.18 6.84 -19.00
N GLY A 304 -15.18 7.72 -18.80
CA GLY A 304 -15.93 8.37 -19.87
C GLY A 304 -16.89 7.45 -20.63
N ALA A 305 -17.14 6.23 -20.12
CA ALA A 305 -18.08 5.29 -20.73
C ALA A 305 -19.55 5.67 -20.48
N LEU A 306 -19.84 6.42 -19.41
CA LEU A 306 -21.15 6.98 -19.08
C LEU A 306 -21.11 8.50 -19.05
N GLY A 307 -22.12 9.14 -19.59
CA GLY A 307 -22.33 10.59 -19.48
C GLY A 307 -22.97 10.99 -18.15
N VAL A 308 -22.90 12.28 -17.84
CA VAL A 308 -23.49 12.85 -16.59
C VAL A 308 -24.99 12.58 -16.51
N ASP A 309 -25.72 12.72 -17.63
CA ASP A 309 -27.18 12.54 -17.67
C ASP A 309 -27.58 11.10 -17.32
N GLU A 310 -26.84 10.12 -17.83
CA GLU A 310 -27.09 8.71 -17.52
C GLU A 310 -26.76 8.38 -16.07
N VAL A 311 -25.66 8.91 -15.54
CA VAL A 311 -25.32 8.77 -14.11
C VAL A 311 -26.41 9.41 -13.23
N GLN A 312 -26.92 10.58 -13.61
CA GLN A 312 -28.02 11.24 -12.90
C GLN A 312 -29.29 10.40 -12.91
N GLN A 313 -29.65 9.81 -14.05
CA GLN A 313 -30.81 8.94 -14.16
C GLN A 313 -30.69 7.70 -13.28
N ARG A 314 -29.55 7.00 -13.33
CA ARG A 314 -29.27 5.81 -12.50
C ARG A 314 -29.23 6.15 -11.01
N LEU A 315 -28.65 7.30 -10.65
CA LEU A 315 -28.65 7.83 -9.29
C LEU A 315 -30.07 8.10 -8.79
N SER A 316 -30.88 8.80 -9.57
CA SER A 316 -32.27 9.14 -9.21
C SER A 316 -33.12 7.87 -9.00
N LEU A 317 -32.91 6.85 -9.84
CA LEU A 317 -33.58 5.57 -9.72
C LEU A 317 -33.16 4.82 -8.45
N ALA A 318 -31.84 4.72 -8.19
CA ALA A 318 -31.28 4.02 -7.05
C ALA A 318 -31.67 4.65 -5.69
N LEU A 319 -31.79 5.99 -5.66
CA LEU A 319 -32.19 6.74 -4.46
C LEU A 319 -33.72 6.96 -4.37
N SER A 320 -34.50 6.38 -5.28
CA SER A 320 -35.97 6.46 -5.22
C SER A 320 -36.53 5.62 -4.07
N GLY A 321 -37.77 5.94 -3.64
CA GLY A 321 -38.45 5.28 -2.51
C GLY A 321 -38.78 3.78 -2.71
N GLY A 322 -38.39 3.18 -3.83
CA GLY A 322 -38.55 1.74 -4.11
C GLY A 322 -37.51 0.84 -3.42
N HIS A 323 -36.42 1.40 -2.90
CA HIS A 323 -35.35 0.67 -2.26
C HIS A 323 -35.29 0.98 -0.75
N ALA A 324 -34.81 0.03 0.05
CA ALA A 324 -34.60 0.26 1.48
C ALA A 324 -33.53 1.35 1.69
N PRO A 325 -33.67 2.22 2.73
CA PRO A 325 -32.70 3.30 2.99
C PRO A 325 -31.24 2.84 3.10
N GLY A 326 -31.01 1.65 3.66
CA GLY A 326 -29.65 1.07 3.74
C GLY A 326 -29.05 0.72 2.38
N GLU A 327 -29.86 0.22 1.45
CA GLU A 327 -29.44 -0.07 0.06
C GLU A 327 -29.14 1.22 -0.71
N GLN A 328 -29.99 2.24 -0.55
CA GLN A 328 -29.77 3.56 -1.12
C GLN A 328 -28.45 4.17 -0.63
N ALA A 329 -28.21 4.10 0.70
CA ALA A 329 -26.98 4.58 1.31
C ALA A 329 -25.73 3.81 0.83
N ALA A 330 -25.82 2.49 0.70
CA ALA A 330 -24.73 1.66 0.17
C ALA A 330 -24.42 2.02 -1.29
N TRP A 331 -25.44 2.26 -2.10
CA TRP A 331 -25.26 2.72 -3.47
C TRP A 331 -24.58 4.10 -3.53
N ALA A 332 -25.02 5.03 -2.69
CA ALA A 332 -24.40 6.35 -2.54
C ALA A 332 -22.92 6.23 -2.12
N GLU A 333 -22.61 5.36 -1.15
CA GLU A 333 -21.23 5.08 -0.74
C GLU A 333 -20.38 4.58 -1.92
N GLY A 334 -20.93 3.70 -2.75
CA GLY A 334 -20.24 3.17 -3.92
C GLY A 334 -19.82 4.26 -4.91
N VAL A 335 -20.74 5.16 -5.26
CA VAL A 335 -20.50 6.28 -6.21
C VAL A 335 -19.57 7.32 -5.61
N LEU A 336 -19.72 7.65 -4.33
CA LEU A 336 -18.93 8.68 -3.64
C LEU A 336 -17.55 8.21 -3.24
N SER A 337 -17.28 6.90 -3.29
CA SER A 337 -15.95 6.35 -3.00
C SER A 337 -14.92 6.85 -4.01
N GLY A 338 -13.90 7.56 -3.54
CA GLY A 338 -12.81 8.09 -4.35
C GLY A 338 -12.74 9.61 -4.27
N SER A 339 -12.94 10.31 -5.38
CA SER A 339 -12.78 11.77 -5.46
C SER A 339 -14.10 12.51 -5.25
N SER A 340 -14.04 13.63 -4.54
CA SER A 340 -15.11 14.62 -4.36
C SER A 340 -15.54 15.32 -5.65
N LEU A 341 -14.68 15.28 -6.69
CA LEU A 341 -14.85 16.05 -7.93
C LEU A 341 -16.20 15.80 -8.61
N LEU A 342 -16.75 14.59 -8.52
CA LEU A 342 -18.04 14.26 -9.11
C LEU A 342 -19.16 15.21 -8.63
N LEU A 343 -19.28 15.38 -7.30
CA LEU A 343 -20.30 16.26 -6.73
C LEU A 343 -19.92 17.74 -6.82
N LEU A 344 -18.62 18.06 -6.74
CA LEU A 344 -18.17 19.44 -6.84
C LEU A 344 -18.35 20.03 -8.23
N HIS A 345 -18.24 19.22 -9.28
CA HIS A 345 -18.37 19.70 -10.66
C HIS A 345 -19.72 19.41 -11.33
N SER A 346 -20.64 18.70 -10.64
CA SER A 346 -21.98 18.44 -11.17
C SER A 346 -23.07 18.88 -10.20
N PRO A 347 -23.59 20.13 -10.34
CA PRO A 347 -24.70 20.63 -9.52
C PRO A 347 -25.96 19.76 -9.62
N ALA A 348 -26.20 19.13 -10.79
CA ALA A 348 -27.33 18.25 -10.99
C ALA A 348 -27.26 17.02 -10.11
N LEU A 349 -26.10 16.36 -10.04
CA LEU A 349 -25.90 15.20 -9.17
C LEU A 349 -25.97 15.59 -7.69
N LEU A 350 -25.39 16.74 -7.33
CA LEU A 350 -25.44 17.25 -5.97
C LEU A 350 -26.88 17.48 -5.52
N LYS A 351 -27.71 18.05 -6.40
CA LYS A 351 -29.14 18.29 -6.11
C LYS A 351 -29.90 16.98 -5.90
N VAL A 352 -29.61 15.93 -6.64
CA VAL A 352 -30.23 14.61 -6.44
C VAL A 352 -29.87 14.05 -5.06
N PHE A 353 -28.59 14.13 -4.66
CA PHE A 353 -28.15 13.70 -3.33
C PHE A 353 -28.80 14.54 -2.21
N ASP A 354 -28.82 15.86 -2.33
CA ASP A 354 -29.44 16.71 -1.33
C ASP A 354 -30.94 16.41 -1.20
N THR A 355 -31.67 16.27 -2.30
CA THR A 355 -33.08 15.91 -2.32
C THR A 355 -33.33 14.56 -1.62
N TRP A 356 -32.48 13.58 -1.89
CA TRP A 356 -32.56 12.26 -1.23
C TRP A 356 -32.38 12.38 0.28
N VAL A 357 -31.29 13.03 0.74
CA VAL A 357 -30.99 13.19 2.18
C VAL A 357 -32.09 13.95 2.88
N MET A 358 -32.62 14.99 2.26
CA MET A 358 -33.73 15.78 2.81
C MET A 358 -35.05 15.03 2.84
N GLY A 359 -35.23 14.06 1.94
CA GLY A 359 -36.44 13.22 1.86
C GLY A 359 -36.48 12.05 2.86
N LEU A 360 -35.38 11.73 3.54
CA LEU A 360 -35.33 10.65 4.52
C LEU A 360 -36.16 11.01 5.78
N SER A 361 -36.81 10.01 6.40
CA SER A 361 -37.33 10.16 7.77
C SER A 361 -36.21 10.32 8.79
N ASP A 362 -36.50 10.83 9.99
CA ASP A 362 -35.48 11.02 11.03
C ASP A 362 -34.85 9.69 11.46
N GLU A 363 -35.63 8.62 11.52
CA GLU A 363 -35.16 7.27 11.79
C GLU A 363 -34.24 6.77 10.67
N SER A 364 -34.70 6.81 9.42
CA SER A 364 -33.89 6.39 8.27
C SER A 364 -32.61 7.23 8.13
N PHE A 365 -32.66 8.54 8.41
CA PHE A 365 -31.47 9.39 8.38
C PHE A 365 -30.45 8.95 9.43
N THR A 366 -30.92 8.62 10.64
CA THR A 366 -30.04 8.13 11.72
C THR A 366 -29.34 6.82 11.32
N ASP A 367 -30.10 5.91 10.70
CA ASP A 367 -29.58 4.60 10.26
C ASP A 367 -28.54 4.72 9.13
N VAL A 368 -28.74 5.63 8.17
CA VAL A 368 -27.82 5.81 7.04
C VAL A 368 -26.64 6.73 7.35
N LEU A 369 -26.71 7.54 8.38
CA LEU A 369 -25.69 8.52 8.73
C LEU A 369 -24.26 7.95 8.86
N PRO A 370 -24.05 6.77 9.48
CA PRO A 370 -22.71 6.17 9.52
C PRO A 370 -22.12 5.86 8.13
N VAL A 371 -22.99 5.41 7.20
CA VAL A 371 -22.59 5.09 5.81
C VAL A 371 -22.20 6.38 5.07
N VAL A 372 -23.05 7.41 5.18
CA VAL A 372 -22.82 8.74 4.59
C VAL A 372 -21.53 9.35 5.14
N ARG A 373 -21.32 9.32 6.45
CA ARG A 373 -20.08 9.81 7.08
C ARG A 373 -18.84 9.07 6.58
N ARG A 374 -18.93 7.76 6.37
CA ARG A 374 -17.83 6.95 5.84
C ARG A 374 -17.52 7.33 4.39
N ALA A 375 -18.54 7.56 3.56
CA ALA A 375 -18.37 7.98 2.17
C ALA A 375 -17.60 9.32 2.06
N PHE A 376 -17.94 10.29 2.92
CA PHE A 376 -17.26 11.60 2.96
C PHE A 376 -16.00 11.61 3.81
N GLY A 377 -15.80 10.61 4.67
CA GLY A 377 -14.66 10.53 5.59
C GLY A 377 -13.30 10.43 4.89
N GLY A 378 -13.28 9.87 3.69
CA GLY A 378 -12.07 9.76 2.85
C GLY A 378 -11.66 11.05 2.14
N TRP A 379 -12.51 12.09 2.16
CA TRP A 379 -12.24 13.35 1.49
C TRP A 379 -11.43 14.30 2.36
N GLU A 380 -10.62 15.14 1.74
CA GLU A 380 -9.84 16.14 2.46
C GLU A 380 -10.72 17.27 3.02
N ARG A 381 -10.22 17.98 4.03
CA ARG A 381 -10.98 19.09 4.65
C ARG A 381 -11.40 20.18 3.67
N PRO A 382 -10.53 20.64 2.73
CA PRO A 382 -10.93 21.64 1.73
C PRO A 382 -12.08 21.18 0.84
N GLU A 383 -12.06 19.89 0.41
CA GLU A 383 -13.10 19.30 -0.44
C GLU A 383 -14.47 19.28 0.27
N ARG A 384 -14.48 18.85 1.55
CA ARG A 384 -15.70 18.81 2.35
C ARG A 384 -16.26 20.23 2.59
N ARG A 385 -15.39 21.22 2.77
CA ARG A 385 -15.79 22.63 2.92
C ARG A 385 -16.39 23.16 1.64
N ALA A 386 -15.75 22.95 0.49
CA ALA A 386 -16.26 23.36 -0.81
C ALA A 386 -17.63 22.74 -1.12
N LEU A 387 -17.82 21.45 -0.75
CA LEU A 387 -19.12 20.80 -0.88
C LEU A 387 -20.19 21.43 0.02
N ALA A 388 -19.85 21.72 1.28
CA ALA A 388 -20.80 22.35 2.21
C ALA A 388 -21.23 23.75 1.73
N GLU A 389 -20.32 24.52 1.15
CA GLU A 389 -20.61 25.82 0.53
C GLU A 389 -21.55 25.69 -0.68
N LYS A 390 -21.31 24.68 -1.54
CA LYS A 390 -22.20 24.39 -2.68
C LYS A 390 -23.58 23.93 -2.26
N VAL A 391 -23.68 23.05 -1.24
CA VAL A 391 -24.97 22.62 -0.68
C VAL A 391 -25.74 23.79 -0.10
N ALA A 392 -25.08 24.70 0.62
CA ALA A 392 -25.71 25.90 1.17
C ALA A 392 -26.28 26.84 0.08
N ASN A 393 -25.69 26.82 -1.10
CA ASN A 393 -26.09 27.66 -2.24
C ASN A 393 -27.06 26.97 -3.24
N LEU A 394 -27.44 25.72 -3.03
CA LEU A 394 -28.34 24.97 -3.94
C LEU A 394 -29.72 25.60 -4.08
N ASP A 395 -30.23 26.26 -3.04
CA ASP A 395 -31.57 26.86 -3.02
C ASP A 395 -31.60 28.34 -3.45
N GLY A 396 -30.51 28.86 -4.01
CA GLY A 396 -30.50 30.22 -4.57
C GLY A 396 -30.54 31.37 -3.54
N ALA A 397 -30.27 31.07 -2.27
CA ALA A 397 -30.16 32.09 -1.24
C ALA A 397 -28.71 32.63 -1.20
N CYS A 398 -28.52 33.71 -1.91
CA CYS A 398 -27.34 34.57 -2.09
C CYS A 398 -26.43 34.16 -3.27
N PRO A 399 -26.39 34.98 -4.34
CA PRO A 399 -25.22 34.92 -5.20
C PRO A 399 -24.06 35.40 -4.34
N VAL A 400 -23.17 34.49 -3.99
CA VAL A 400 -21.81 34.91 -3.65
C VAL A 400 -21.37 35.68 -4.89
N ALA A 401 -21.19 36.99 -4.77
CA ALA A 401 -20.55 37.75 -5.81
C ALA A 401 -19.31 36.92 -6.20
N GLU A 402 -19.24 36.47 -7.46
CA GLU A 402 -17.98 36.06 -8.04
C GLU A 402 -17.08 37.24 -7.79
N GLU A 403 -16.20 37.16 -6.80
CA GLU A 403 -15.06 38.07 -6.70
C GLU A 403 -14.38 37.89 -8.06
N GLU A 404 -14.64 38.87 -8.95
CA GLU A 404 -13.89 38.99 -10.19
C GLU A 404 -12.44 39.05 -9.77
N LEU A 405 -11.72 37.91 -9.95
CA LEU A 405 -10.30 37.84 -9.69
C LEU A 405 -9.67 38.99 -10.48
N ASP A 406 -9.12 39.95 -9.77
CA ASP A 406 -8.37 41.03 -10.40
C ASP A 406 -7.14 40.46 -11.07
N LEU A 407 -7.30 40.10 -12.35
CA LEU A 407 -6.24 39.50 -13.17
C LEU A 407 -5.01 40.40 -13.29
N THR A 408 -5.11 41.66 -12.89
CA THR A 408 -3.95 42.57 -12.92
C THR A 408 -2.92 42.24 -11.85
N GLU A 409 -3.31 41.72 -10.69
CA GLU A 409 -2.40 41.26 -9.65
C GLU A 409 -1.70 39.95 -10.05
N PHE A 410 -2.30 39.17 -10.93
CA PHE A 410 -1.76 37.90 -11.39
C PHE A 410 -0.99 37.98 -12.73
N ALA A 411 -0.86 39.14 -13.33
CA ALA A 411 -0.22 39.28 -14.65
C ALA A 411 1.21 38.68 -14.70
N ALA A 412 1.99 38.83 -13.64
CA ALA A 412 3.32 38.28 -13.54
C ALA A 412 3.31 36.72 -13.43
N VAL A 413 2.30 36.17 -12.75
CA VAL A 413 2.12 34.70 -12.62
C VAL A 413 1.65 34.11 -13.94
N LEU A 414 0.72 34.76 -14.64
CA LEU A 414 0.22 34.33 -15.95
C LEU A 414 1.36 34.33 -17.00
N ALA A 415 2.23 35.34 -17.00
CA ALA A 415 3.40 35.39 -17.87
C ALA A 415 4.34 34.20 -17.63
N THR A 416 4.55 33.80 -16.37
CA THR A 416 5.38 32.64 -16.02
C THR A 416 4.72 31.31 -16.44
N VAL A 417 3.39 31.21 -16.31
CA VAL A 417 2.63 30.04 -16.75
C VAL A 417 2.68 29.91 -18.28
N ASP A 418 2.54 31.00 -19.00
CA ASP A 418 2.64 31.02 -20.47
C ASP A 418 4.05 30.59 -20.93
N GLU A 419 5.12 31.05 -20.27
CA GLU A 419 6.49 30.64 -20.57
C GLU A 419 6.71 29.14 -20.31
N ILE A 420 6.11 28.57 -19.25
CA ILE A 420 6.14 27.13 -18.97
C ILE A 420 5.38 26.35 -20.04
N LEU A 421 4.19 26.82 -20.43
CA LEU A 421 3.38 26.14 -21.45
C LEU A 421 4.00 26.22 -22.84
N GLU A 422 4.66 27.31 -23.19
CA GLU A 422 5.42 27.43 -24.45
C GLU A 422 6.65 26.52 -24.45
N SER A 423 7.38 26.42 -23.35
CA SER A 423 8.50 25.48 -23.21
C SER A 423 8.05 24.03 -23.32
N ALA A 424 6.88 23.66 -22.79
CA ALA A 424 6.30 22.33 -22.91
C ALA A 424 5.81 22.01 -24.34
N ARG A 425 5.32 23.00 -25.09
CA ARG A 425 4.95 22.84 -26.52
C ARG A 425 6.17 22.62 -27.43
N CYS A 426 7.32 23.20 -27.10
CA CYS A 426 8.55 22.96 -27.84
C CYS A 426 9.07 21.52 -27.71
N THR A 427 8.76 20.83 -26.61
CA THR A 427 9.19 19.44 -26.40
C THR A 427 8.32 18.41 -27.12
N THR A 428 7.08 18.74 -27.50
CA THR A 428 6.16 17.82 -28.19
C THR A 428 6.27 17.86 -29.74
N ASN A 429 6.95 18.83 -30.31
CA ASN A 429 7.12 18.95 -31.76
C ASN A 429 8.48 18.45 -32.28
N ALA A 430 9.29 17.76 -31.50
CA ALA A 430 10.62 17.27 -31.89
C ALA A 430 10.63 15.85 -32.50
N THR A 431 9.56 15.43 -33.16
CA THR A 431 9.56 14.24 -34.04
C THR A 431 9.33 14.65 -35.50
N GLY A 432 10.25 15.41 -36.04
CA GLY A 432 10.24 15.78 -37.45
C GLY A 432 11.34 16.75 -37.76
N ALA A 433 12.47 16.20 -38.20
CA ALA A 433 13.55 16.83 -39.01
C ALA A 433 14.10 18.20 -38.60
N GLY A 434 15.31 18.21 -38.07
CA GLY A 434 16.38 19.12 -38.56
C GLY A 434 16.54 20.45 -37.82
N ALA A 435 17.75 20.58 -37.29
CA ALA A 435 18.45 21.80 -36.91
C ALA A 435 18.36 22.28 -35.46
N CYS A 436 19.21 21.73 -34.63
CA CYS A 436 19.61 22.29 -33.36
C CYS A 436 20.37 23.61 -33.54
N CYS A 437 19.84 24.68 -32.95
CA CYS A 437 20.63 25.87 -32.63
C CYS A 437 20.93 25.84 -31.12
N TRP A 438 21.99 25.15 -30.72
CA TRP A 438 22.64 25.37 -29.45
C TRP A 438 23.56 26.58 -29.56
N GLY A 439 23.11 27.71 -29.06
CA GLY A 439 24.01 28.86 -28.78
C GLY A 439 24.62 28.65 -27.38
N PRO A 440 25.89 29.12 -27.18
CA PRO A 440 26.60 28.92 -25.91
C PRO A 440 25.91 29.65 -24.74
N PRO A 441 26.01 29.12 -23.50
CA PRO A 441 25.35 29.70 -22.35
C PRO A 441 25.86 31.11 -22.07
N ARG A 442 24.95 32.09 -22.06
CA ARG A 442 25.23 33.44 -21.62
C ARG A 442 25.59 33.44 -20.14
N ARG A 443 26.74 34.07 -19.82
CA ARG A 443 27.26 34.25 -18.46
C ARG A 443 26.18 34.78 -17.51
N ALA A 444 26.09 34.15 -16.33
CA ALA A 444 25.27 34.61 -15.22
C ALA A 444 25.61 36.07 -14.83
N PRO A 445 24.63 36.89 -14.50
CA PRO A 445 24.90 38.24 -13.99
C PRO A 445 25.53 38.18 -12.61
N LYS A 446 26.52 39.02 -12.39
CA LYS A 446 27.25 39.18 -11.13
C LYS A 446 26.27 39.64 -10.04
N LYS A 447 26.36 39.03 -8.84
CA LYS A 447 25.64 39.43 -7.63
C LYS A 447 25.83 40.93 -7.36
N PRO A 448 24.77 41.69 -7.06
CA PRO A 448 24.90 43.01 -6.48
C PRO A 448 25.28 42.93 -5.00
N CYS A 449 26.08 43.89 -4.54
CA CYS A 449 26.49 44.06 -3.17
C CYS A 449 25.29 44.36 -2.20
N PRO A 450 25.43 44.13 -0.89
CA PRO A 450 24.35 44.25 0.06
C PRO A 450 23.92 45.71 0.30
N GLY A 451 22.73 46.05 -0.17
CA GLY A 451 22.05 47.28 0.12
C GLY A 451 21.20 47.18 1.39
N ARG A 452 21.23 48.24 2.19
CA ARG A 452 20.53 48.42 3.48
C ARG A 452 19.04 48.05 3.42
N MET A 453 18.58 47.29 4.45
CA MET A 453 17.17 47.01 4.69
C MET A 453 16.40 48.31 5.06
N PRO A 454 15.13 48.45 4.59
CA PRO A 454 14.29 49.60 4.97
C PRO A 454 13.76 49.46 6.42
N PRO A 455 13.47 50.58 7.10
CA PRO A 455 13.27 50.64 8.55
C PRO A 455 11.91 50.19 9.10
N TRP A 456 11.10 49.47 8.35
CA TRP A 456 9.75 49.05 8.76
C TRP A 456 9.57 47.52 8.96
N MET A 457 10.64 46.74 8.97
CA MET A 457 10.57 45.30 9.15
C MET A 457 11.02 44.92 10.58
N PRO A 458 10.15 44.36 11.44
CA PRO A 458 10.53 43.96 12.78
C PRO A 458 11.42 42.69 12.73
N PRO A 459 12.36 42.53 13.68
CA PRO A 459 13.26 41.39 13.71
C PRO A 459 12.53 40.09 14.09
N TRP A 460 12.86 39.02 13.42
CA TRP A 460 12.39 37.66 13.73
C TRP A 460 12.89 37.23 15.12
N PRO A 461 12.06 36.57 15.94
CA PRO A 461 12.50 36.04 17.22
C PRO A 461 13.45 34.86 17.02
N PRO A 462 14.42 34.64 17.93
CA PRO A 462 15.37 33.55 17.82
C PRO A 462 14.72 32.20 18.09
N SER A 463 15.10 31.21 17.30
CA SER A 463 14.73 29.79 17.45
C SER A 463 15.28 29.24 18.78
N THR A 464 14.41 28.95 19.72
CA THR A 464 14.74 28.24 20.95
C THR A 464 14.84 26.74 20.68
N THR A 465 16.07 26.26 20.66
CA THR A 465 16.44 24.85 20.82
C THR A 465 16.20 24.45 22.28
N THR A 466 15.17 23.69 22.57
CA THR A 466 14.97 23.11 23.91
C THR A 466 15.67 21.76 23.97
N ARG A 467 16.79 21.73 24.71
CA ARG A 467 17.42 20.51 25.22
C ARG A 467 16.49 19.85 26.24
N ALA A 468 16.22 18.56 26.07
CA ALA A 468 15.61 17.73 27.08
C ALA A 468 16.62 17.49 28.20
N ALA A 469 16.25 17.86 29.41
CA ALA A 469 16.91 17.42 30.65
C ALA A 469 16.02 16.37 31.30
N THR A 470 16.67 15.24 31.58
CA THR A 470 16.22 14.15 32.46
C THR A 470 16.00 14.67 33.86
N ASP A 471 14.85 14.40 34.47
CA ASP A 471 14.83 14.16 35.91
C ASP A 471 13.78 13.12 36.31
N ARG A 472 14.16 12.34 37.28
CA ARG A 472 13.52 11.16 37.86
C ARG A 472 12.61 11.55 39.02
N ASN A 473 11.74 10.61 39.35
CA ASN A 473 11.04 10.36 40.62
C ASN A 473 9.73 11.13 40.84
N ASP A 474 8.60 10.41 40.88
CA ASP A 474 7.98 9.92 42.13
C ASP A 474 6.58 9.36 41.85
N MET A 475 6.42 8.09 42.17
CA MET A 475 5.09 7.54 42.50
C MET A 475 4.80 7.78 43.97
N PRO A 476 3.55 7.94 44.46
CA PRO A 476 2.70 6.78 44.64
C PRO A 476 1.18 6.99 44.54
N GLY A 477 0.49 5.90 44.19
CA GLY A 477 -0.62 5.35 44.96
C GLY A 477 -2.01 6.03 44.87
N SER A 478 -2.94 5.34 44.29
CA SER A 478 -4.21 4.86 44.90
C SER A 478 -5.39 4.91 43.92
N VAL A 479 -5.93 3.74 43.68
CA VAL A 479 -7.27 3.51 43.10
C VAL A 479 -8.33 3.91 44.13
N PRO A 480 -9.45 4.50 43.74
CA PRO A 480 -10.72 4.05 44.28
C PRO A 480 -11.80 3.68 43.24
N ARG A 481 -12.53 2.65 43.63
CA ARG A 481 -13.67 2.04 43.01
C ARG A 481 -14.91 2.95 43.00
N HIS A 482 -15.72 2.76 41.94
CA HIS A 482 -17.19 2.82 41.90
C HIS A 482 -17.93 3.99 42.57
N ARG A 483 -18.64 4.76 41.76
CA ARG A 483 -20.08 5.11 42.02
C ARG A 483 -20.80 5.50 40.72
N GLY A 484 -22.02 4.99 40.62
CA GLY A 484 -22.90 5.03 39.48
C GLY A 484 -23.29 6.43 39.02
N TRP A 485 -23.45 6.56 37.73
CA TRP A 485 -24.13 7.70 37.12
C TRP A 485 -25.58 7.33 36.85
N ARG A 486 -26.46 8.03 37.56
CA ARG A 486 -27.89 8.12 37.25
C ARG A 486 -28.09 9.05 36.06
N GLY A 487 -29.11 8.73 35.26
CA GLY A 487 -29.48 9.40 34.04
C GLY A 487 -29.68 10.92 34.20
N GLY A 488 -29.11 11.64 33.27
CA GLY A 488 -29.45 12.99 32.90
C GLY A 488 -29.89 12.95 31.44
N SER A 489 -31.17 13.23 31.20
CA SER A 489 -31.75 13.43 29.89
C SER A 489 -31.09 14.64 29.22
N ALA A 490 -30.14 14.40 28.32
CA ALA A 490 -29.68 15.39 27.41
C ALA A 490 -30.68 15.49 26.25
N THR A 491 -31.44 16.55 26.21
CA THR A 491 -32.20 16.99 25.05
C THR A 491 -31.24 17.20 23.90
N SER A 492 -31.21 16.25 22.99
CA SER A 492 -30.49 16.34 21.73
C SER A 492 -31.16 17.44 20.88
N ALA A 493 -30.43 18.51 20.62
CA ALA A 493 -30.79 19.47 19.60
C ALA A 493 -30.89 18.76 18.24
N PRO A 494 -31.89 19.07 17.39
CA PRO A 494 -32.03 18.42 16.09
C PRO A 494 -30.81 18.75 15.23
N ILE A 495 -30.11 17.72 14.77
CA ILE A 495 -29.04 17.86 13.77
C ILE A 495 -29.68 18.38 12.50
N SER A 496 -29.28 19.56 12.05
CA SER A 496 -29.77 20.13 10.80
C SER A 496 -29.37 19.21 9.64
N ARG A 497 -30.36 18.72 8.89
CA ARG A 497 -30.16 17.84 7.72
C ARG A 497 -29.26 18.50 6.65
N ARG A 498 -29.19 19.83 6.58
CA ARG A 498 -28.30 20.58 5.70
C ARG A 498 -26.84 20.64 6.19
N GLY A 499 -26.55 20.15 7.40
CA GLY A 499 -25.18 20.06 7.96
C GLY A 499 -24.51 18.70 7.79
N TRP A 500 -25.02 17.81 6.96
CA TRP A 500 -24.51 16.44 6.80
C TRP A 500 -23.08 16.36 6.24
N CYS A 501 -22.55 17.46 5.68
CA CYS A 501 -21.16 17.57 5.21
C CYS A 501 -20.15 18.12 6.24
N ARG A 502 -20.56 18.45 7.48
CA ARG A 502 -19.69 18.99 8.53
C ARG A 502 -19.04 17.89 9.38
#